data_0b189dc0900546ccd2e9e6a7cae3c997
#
_entry.id   0b189dc0900546ccd2e9e6a7cae3c997
#
_cell.length_a   1.000
_cell.length_b   1.000
_cell.length_c   1.000
_cell.angle_alpha   90.00
_cell.angle_beta   90.00
_cell.angle_gamma   90.00
#
_symmetry.space_group_name_H-M   'P 1'
#
loop_
_entity.id
_entity.type
_entity.pdbx_description
1 polymer ?
#
loop_
_entity_poly.entity_id
_entity_poly.type
_entity_poly.pdbx_seq_one_letter_code
_entity_poly.pdbx_strand_id
1 'polypeptide(L)' 'MIEMVFALLLLQDHKIIEHRYHESLSKCLKAKRYAMKDKNPGDRVVYKCLQSKANVEVYMGEKKILSLILD' A
#
# COMPACT_ATOMS: atom_id res chain seq x y z
N MET A 1 2.09 -5.56 -16.06
CA MET A 1 3.10 -6.51 -15.56
C MET A 1 2.71 -6.99 -14.18
N ILE A 2 2.68 -8.28 -13.98
CA ILE A 2 2.28 -8.85 -12.68
C ILE A 2 3.54 -9.22 -11.90
N GLU A 3 3.64 -8.72 -10.66
CA GLU A 3 4.74 -9.08 -9.79
C GLU A 3 4.29 -9.14 -8.33
N MET A 4 5.09 -9.81 -7.50
CA MET A 4 4.86 -9.84 -6.07
C MET A 4 5.35 -8.52 -5.45
N VAL A 5 4.49 -7.85 -4.72
CA VAL A 5 4.80 -6.54 -4.12
C VAL A 5 4.41 -6.53 -2.65
N PHE A 6 4.98 -5.56 -1.93
CA PHE A 6 4.50 -5.18 -0.61
C PHE A 6 3.67 -3.91 -0.78
N ALA A 7 2.38 -4.02 -0.57
CA ALA A 7 1.47 -2.89 -0.74
C ALA A 7 1.12 -2.29 0.61
N LEU A 8 1.27 -0.97 0.72
CA LEU A 8 0.75 -0.23 1.85
C LEU A 8 -0.70 0.12 1.53
N LEU A 9 -1.61 -0.50 2.26
CA LEU A 9 -3.04 -0.29 2.08
C LEU A 9 -3.55 0.77 3.04
N LEU A 10 -4.35 1.67 2.50
CA LEU A 10 -5.12 2.62 3.30
C LEU A 10 -6.58 2.13 3.28
N LEU A 11 -7.07 1.74 4.46
CA LEU A 11 -8.44 1.26 4.60
C LEU A 11 -9.27 2.26 5.38
N GLN A 12 -10.48 2.48 4.91
CA GLN A 12 -11.47 3.29 5.63
C GLN A 12 -12.78 2.49 5.68
N ASP A 13 -13.29 2.27 6.90
CA ASP A 13 -14.49 1.46 7.13
C ASP A 13 -14.41 0.09 6.45
N HIS A 14 -13.24 -0.57 6.58
CA HIS A 14 -12.93 -1.89 6.01
C HIS A 14 -12.83 -1.93 4.49
N LYS A 15 -12.80 -0.76 3.83
CA LYS A 15 -12.63 -0.69 2.39
C LYS A 15 -11.26 -0.14 2.04
N ILE A 16 -10.62 -0.76 1.06
CA ILE A 16 -9.34 -0.27 0.54
C ILE A 16 -9.60 0.94 -0.33
N ILE A 17 -9.13 2.12 0.09
CA ILE A 17 -9.29 3.36 -0.67
C ILE A 17 -8.02 3.76 -1.40
N GLU A 18 -6.87 3.25 -0.98
CA GLU A 18 -5.60 3.52 -1.63
C GLU A 18 -4.63 2.37 -1.42
N HIS A 19 -3.76 2.15 -2.40
CA HIS A 19 -2.65 1.20 -2.26
C HIS A 19 -1.40 1.81 -2.87
N ARG A 20 -0.25 1.59 -2.22
CA ARG A 20 1.04 2.10 -2.67
C ARG A 20 2.05 0.98 -2.77
N TYR A 21 2.88 1.05 -3.80
CA TYR A 21 3.95 0.09 -4.04
C TYR A 21 5.12 0.32 -3.09
N HIS A 22 5.63 -0.79 -2.53
CA HIS A 22 6.91 -0.82 -1.82
C HIS A 22 7.65 -2.08 -2.23
N GLU A 23 8.96 -1.99 -2.37
CA GLU A 23 9.76 -3.11 -2.85
C GLU A 23 10.13 -4.10 -1.75
N SER A 24 9.97 -3.73 -0.48
CA SER A 24 10.28 -4.60 0.64
C SER A 24 9.34 -4.34 1.81
N LEU A 25 9.25 -5.34 2.70
CA LEU A 25 8.43 -5.22 3.90
C LEU A 25 8.94 -4.10 4.81
N SER A 26 10.26 -3.97 4.95
CA SER A 26 10.84 -2.93 5.82
C SER A 26 10.49 -1.54 5.33
N LYS A 27 10.51 -1.31 4.01
CA LYS A 27 10.12 -0.02 3.43
C LYS A 27 8.62 0.24 3.61
N CYS A 28 7.80 -0.79 3.45
CA CYS A 28 6.36 -0.68 3.67
C CYS A 28 6.04 -0.32 5.13
N LEU A 29 6.69 -1.00 6.08
CA LEU A 29 6.49 -0.73 7.51
C LEU A 29 6.98 0.65 7.91
N LYS A 30 8.07 1.12 7.31
CA LYS A 30 8.58 2.47 7.54
C LYS A 30 7.58 3.52 7.05
N ALA A 31 7.05 3.33 5.84
CA ALA A 31 6.04 4.23 5.29
C ALA A 31 4.77 4.22 6.13
N LYS A 32 4.35 3.05 6.59
CA LYS A 32 3.20 2.90 7.50
C LYS A 32 3.40 3.70 8.78
N ARG A 33 4.60 3.62 9.35
CA ARG A 33 4.93 4.34 10.58
C ARG A 33 4.83 5.85 10.39
N TYR A 34 5.36 6.37 9.29
CA TYR A 34 5.26 7.79 8.98
C TYR A 34 3.81 8.23 8.75
N ALA A 35 3.04 7.43 8.04
CA ALA A 35 1.64 7.74 7.78
C ALA A 35 0.83 7.77 9.08
N MET A 36 1.11 6.86 10.01
CA MET A 36 0.41 6.81 11.29
C MET A 36 0.74 8.00 12.20
N LYS A 37 1.93 8.59 12.06
CA LYS A 37 2.29 9.78 12.83
C LYS A 37 1.45 10.99 12.44
N ASP A 38 1.06 11.09 11.17
CA ASP A 38 0.26 12.20 10.66
C ASP A 38 -1.24 11.97 10.81
N LYS A 39 -1.62 10.81 11.34
CA LYS A 39 -3.02 10.47 11.53
C LYS A 39 -3.63 11.26 12.68
N ASN A 40 -4.76 11.90 12.44
CA ASN A 40 -5.50 12.61 13.48
C ASN A 40 -6.23 11.65 14.41
N PRO A 41 -6.33 11.97 15.72
CA PRO A 41 -7.17 11.19 16.62
C PRO A 41 -8.62 11.18 16.13
N GLY A 42 -9.23 10.01 16.10
CA GLY A 42 -10.61 9.86 15.66
C GLY A 42 -10.78 9.48 14.20
N ASP A 43 -9.72 9.50 13.40
CA ASP A 43 -9.79 9.02 12.02
C ASP A 43 -10.02 7.50 12.00
N ARG A 44 -10.98 7.07 11.18
CA ARG A 44 -11.31 5.65 11.01
C ARG A 44 -10.46 4.99 9.93
N VAL A 45 -9.26 5.49 9.76
CA VAL A 45 -8.35 5.02 8.74
C VAL A 45 -7.36 4.05 9.34
N VAL A 46 -7.15 2.91 8.67
CA VAL A 46 -6.21 1.88 9.09
C VAL A 46 -5.18 1.69 7.98
N TYR A 47 -3.92 1.64 8.35
CA TYR A 47 -2.83 1.31 7.43
C TYR A 47 -2.42 -0.13 7.62
N LYS A 48 -2.21 -0.83 6.52
CA LYS A 48 -1.81 -2.23 6.55
C LYS A 48 -0.80 -2.52 5.46
N CYS A 49 0.26 -3.26 5.80
CA CYS A 49 1.20 -3.77 4.81
C CYS A 49 0.79 -5.19 4.42
N LEU A 50 0.63 -5.41 3.12
CA LEU A 50 0.23 -6.70 2.57
C LEU A 50 1.18 -7.12 1.47
N GLN A 51 1.67 -8.36 1.53
CA GLN A 51 2.38 -8.95 0.42
C GLN A 51 1.37 -9.63 -0.51
N SER A 52 1.37 -9.25 -1.77
CA SER A 52 0.43 -9.78 -2.75
C SER A 52 0.96 -9.65 -4.15
N LYS A 53 0.41 -10.45 -5.06
CA LYS A 53 0.60 -10.20 -6.49
C LYS A 53 -0.19 -8.97 -6.87
N ALA A 54 0.39 -8.18 -7.77
CA ALA A 54 -0.24 -6.97 -8.24
C ALA A 54 0.07 -6.74 -9.72
N ASN A 55 -0.87 -6.12 -10.40
CA ASN A 55 -0.61 -5.60 -11.73
C ASN A 55 0.06 -4.24 -11.59
N VAL A 56 1.31 -4.13 -12.06
CA VAL A 56 2.18 -2.99 -11.84
C VAL A 56 2.52 -2.32 -13.16
N GLU A 57 2.54 -1.01 -13.16
CA GLU A 57 2.96 -0.20 -14.29
C GLU A 57 4.15 0.66 -13.90
N VAL A 58 5.10 0.81 -14.82
CA VAL A 58 6.22 1.72 -14.65
C VAL A 58 5.90 3.01 -15.41
N TYR A 59 5.86 4.11 -14.68
CA TYR A 59 5.60 5.43 -15.24
C TYR A 59 6.63 6.42 -14.73
N MET A 60 7.35 7.06 -15.64
CA MET A 60 8.41 8.04 -15.34
C MET A 60 9.44 7.49 -14.34
N GLY A 61 9.81 6.22 -14.50
CA GLY A 61 10.79 5.57 -13.63
C GLY A 61 10.26 5.09 -12.28
N GLU A 62 8.98 5.31 -12.01
CA GLU A 62 8.34 4.87 -10.77
C GLU A 62 7.35 3.75 -11.03
N LYS A 63 7.31 2.77 -10.13
CA LYS A 63 6.33 1.70 -10.19
C LYS A 63 5.06 2.10 -9.48
N LYS A 64 3.93 1.85 -10.13
CA LYS A 64 2.60 2.06 -9.54
C LYS A 64 1.80 0.79 -9.61
N ILE A 65 1.05 0.53 -8.56
CA ILE A 65 0.11 -0.59 -8.54
C ILE A 65 -1.17 -0.16 -9.27
N LEU A 66 -1.51 -0.87 -10.35
CA LEU A 66 -2.77 -0.66 -11.05
C LEU A 66 -3.90 -1.37 -10.35
N SER A 67 -3.66 -2.59 -9.90
CA SER A 67 -4.64 -3.38 -9.17
C SER A 67 -3.94 -4.47 -8.35
N LEU A 68 -4.53 -4.84 -7.24
CA LEU A 68 -4.08 -5.97 -6.44
C LEU A 68 -4.78 -7.24 -6.91
N ILE A 69 -4.01 -8.32 -6.97
CA ILE A 69 -4.55 -9.64 -7.28
C ILE A 69 -4.70 -10.37 -5.95
N LEU A 70 -5.91 -10.30 -5.41
CA LEU A 70 -6.23 -10.93 -4.13
C LEU A 70 -6.96 -12.23 -4.40
N ASP A 71 -6.36 -13.31 -3.93
CA ASP A 71 -6.96 -14.64 -4.06
C ASP A 71 -7.89 -14.94 -2.87
#